data_18310da7d33650e873d9be8b2bf8a7d9
#
_entry.id   18310da7d33650e873d9be8b2bf8a7d9
#
_cell.length_a   1.000
_cell.length_b   1.000
_cell.length_c   1.000
_cell.angle_alpha   90.00
_cell.angle_beta   90.00
_cell.angle_gamma   90.00
#
_symmetry.space_group_name_H-M   'P 1'
#
loop_
_entity.id
_entity.type
_entity.pdbx_description
1 polymer ?
#
loop_
_entity_poly.entity_id
_entity_poly.type
_entity_poly.pdbx_seq_one_letter_code
_entity_poly.pdbx_strand_id
1 'polypeptide(L)'
;MDLDQRRERILGAFLRDGRLTSIPARAAKRRVVLEHIVTVFEPGVKFPEKEVDAALRAFYEPDWVSLRRHLIDTGLMAREAGLYWRTGGYVEV
;
A
#
# COMPACT_ATOMS: atom_id res chain seq x y z
N MET A 1 -22.94 9.50 -1.47
CA MET A 1 -22.21 8.56 -0.61
C MET A 1 -20.90 9.18 -0.19
N ASP A 2 -20.60 9.08 1.09
CA ASP A 2 -19.39 9.60 1.68
C ASP A 2 -18.18 8.82 1.15
N LEU A 3 -17.09 9.54 0.80
CA LEU A 3 -15.85 8.93 0.32
C LEU A 3 -15.24 8.02 1.39
N ASP A 4 -15.34 8.40 2.67
CA ASP A 4 -14.81 7.59 3.77
C ASP A 4 -15.57 6.27 3.90
N GLN A 5 -16.89 6.28 3.73
CA GLN A 5 -17.70 5.06 3.78
C GLN A 5 -17.36 4.13 2.61
N ARG A 6 -17.15 4.70 1.43
CA ARG A 6 -16.75 3.90 0.27
C ARG A 6 -15.37 3.26 0.50
N ARG A 7 -14.44 4.04 1.03
CA ARG A 7 -13.10 3.55 1.34
C ARG A 7 -13.15 2.42 2.36
N GLU A 8 -13.91 2.59 3.45
CA GLU A 8 -14.05 1.56 4.47
C GLU A 8 -14.68 0.28 3.92
N ARG A 9 -15.65 0.42 3.03
CA ARG A 9 -16.29 -0.73 2.40
C ARG A 9 -15.29 -1.52 1.54
N ILE A 10 -14.49 -0.82 0.75
CA ILE A 10 -13.47 -1.46 -0.08
C ILE A 10 -12.42 -2.14 0.80
N LEU A 11 -11.92 -1.45 1.82
CA LEU A 11 -10.93 -2.02 2.73
C LEU A 11 -11.51 -3.24 3.46
N GLY A 12 -12.77 -3.18 3.90
CA GLY A 12 -13.42 -4.30 4.55
C GLY A 12 -13.58 -5.52 3.65
N ALA A 13 -13.70 -5.30 2.33
CA ALA A 13 -13.84 -6.38 1.37
C ALA A 13 -12.51 -7.10 1.10
N PHE A 14 -11.38 -6.39 1.21
CA PHE A 14 -10.07 -6.93 0.83
C PHE A 14 -9.11 -7.17 2.01
N LEU A 15 -9.42 -6.65 3.20
CA LEU A 15 -8.59 -6.86 4.38
C LEU A 15 -9.30 -7.78 5.38
N ARG A 16 -8.53 -8.72 5.92
CA ARG A 16 -8.99 -9.59 7.02
C ARG A 16 -7.86 -9.71 8.02
N ASP A 17 -8.12 -9.32 9.25
CA ASP A 17 -7.13 -9.35 10.32
C ASP A 17 -5.84 -8.59 9.94
N GLY A 18 -6.01 -7.45 9.24
CA GLY A 18 -4.89 -6.61 8.82
C GLY A 18 -4.14 -7.11 7.59
N ARG A 19 -4.57 -8.20 6.97
CA ARG A 19 -3.92 -8.78 5.81
C ARG A 19 -4.82 -8.72 4.58
N LEU A 20 -4.21 -8.58 3.40
CA LEU A 20 -4.95 -8.67 2.16
C LEU A 20 -5.37 -10.11 1.88
N THR A 21 -6.61 -10.27 1.44
CA THR A 21 -7.10 -11.56 0.94
C THR A 21 -6.76 -11.74 -0.54
N SER A 22 -6.71 -10.62 -1.28
CA SER A 22 -6.28 -10.59 -2.68
C SER A 22 -5.97 -9.16 -3.07
N ILE A 23 -5.21 -8.98 -4.15
CA ILE A 23 -4.96 -7.65 -4.73
C ILE A 23 -6.15 -7.33 -5.64
N PRO A 24 -6.88 -6.21 -5.43
CA PRO A 24 -8.01 -5.87 -6.28
C PRO A 24 -7.60 -5.75 -7.75
N ALA A 25 -8.37 -6.36 -8.64
CA ALA A 25 -8.11 -6.30 -10.07
C ALA A 25 -8.42 -4.93 -10.67
N ARG A 26 -9.45 -4.26 -10.14
CA ARG A 26 -9.83 -2.94 -10.63
C ARG A 26 -8.91 -1.87 -10.06
N ALA A 27 -8.39 -1.01 -10.93
CA ALA A 27 -7.41 0.00 -10.55
C ALA A 27 -7.92 0.93 -9.45
N ALA A 28 -9.17 1.36 -9.50
CA ALA A 28 -9.74 2.27 -8.51
C ALA A 28 -9.78 1.63 -7.10
N LYS A 29 -10.18 0.38 -7.02
CA LYS A 29 -10.21 -0.35 -5.75
C LYS A 29 -8.81 -0.67 -5.26
N ARG A 30 -7.93 -1.06 -6.18
CA ARG A 30 -6.53 -1.33 -5.86
C ARG A 30 -5.86 -0.10 -5.27
N ARG A 31 -6.13 1.10 -5.82
CA ARG A 31 -5.55 2.33 -5.29
C ARG A 31 -5.96 2.58 -3.85
N VAL A 32 -7.23 2.35 -3.51
CA VAL A 32 -7.71 2.50 -2.12
C VAL A 32 -6.91 1.60 -1.17
N VAL A 33 -6.71 0.35 -1.57
CA VAL A 33 -5.95 -0.61 -0.78
C VAL A 33 -4.48 -0.19 -0.66
N LEU A 34 -3.87 0.26 -1.77
CA LEU A 34 -2.48 0.71 -1.76
C LEU A 34 -2.29 1.96 -0.90
N GLU A 35 -3.23 2.90 -0.92
CA GLU A 35 -3.18 4.09 -0.06
C GLU A 35 -3.23 3.71 1.42
N HIS A 36 -3.97 2.67 1.75
CA HIS A 36 -3.99 2.14 3.12
C HIS A 36 -2.65 1.49 3.48
N ILE A 37 -2.14 0.64 2.60
CA ILE A 37 -0.89 -0.10 2.84
C ILE A 37 0.30 0.87 3.02
N VAL A 38 0.37 1.92 2.20
CA VAL A 38 1.50 2.86 2.23
C VAL A 38 1.58 3.63 3.55
N THR A 39 0.50 3.68 4.33
CA THR A 39 0.49 4.38 5.62
C THR A 39 1.40 3.75 6.67
N VAL A 40 1.84 2.49 6.48
CA VAL A 40 2.80 1.85 7.41
C VAL A 40 4.20 2.45 7.27
N PHE A 41 4.47 3.15 6.17
CA PHE A 41 5.76 3.81 5.96
C PHE A 41 5.66 5.27 6.40
N GLU A 42 6.53 5.67 7.31
CA GLU A 42 6.54 7.04 7.82
C GLU A 42 7.01 8.00 6.71
N PRO A 43 6.24 9.09 6.44
CA PRO A 43 6.66 10.10 5.47
C PRO A 43 8.03 10.68 5.84
N GLY A 44 8.88 10.89 4.82
CA GLY A 44 10.20 11.48 5.03
C GLY A 44 11.29 10.49 5.44
N VAL A 45 10.93 9.23 5.65
CA VAL A 45 11.89 8.18 6.02
C VAL A 45 12.19 7.31 4.80
N LYS A 46 13.48 7.02 4.58
CA LYS A 46 13.92 6.10 3.53
C LYS A 46 14.17 4.72 4.12
N PHE A 47 13.65 3.70 3.44
CA PHE A 47 13.72 2.32 3.89
C PHE A 47 14.50 1.46 2.90
N PRO A 48 15.42 0.59 3.36
CA PRO A 48 16.02 -0.40 2.47
C PRO A 48 14.96 -1.33 1.89
N GLU A 49 15.20 -1.83 0.69
CA GLU A 49 14.25 -2.71 -0.01
C GLU A 49 13.82 -3.90 0.85
N LYS A 50 14.74 -4.51 1.60
CA LYS A 50 14.39 -5.68 2.41
C LYS A 50 13.38 -5.35 3.52
N GLU A 51 13.42 -4.12 4.04
CA GLU A 51 12.44 -3.69 5.05
C GLU A 51 11.08 -3.44 4.42
N VAL A 52 11.05 -2.86 3.22
CA VAL A 52 9.82 -2.70 2.45
C VAL A 52 9.23 -4.08 2.14
N ASP A 53 10.05 -5.00 1.69
CA ASP A 53 9.62 -6.36 1.37
C ASP A 53 9.02 -7.06 2.59
N ALA A 54 9.65 -6.94 3.75
CA ALA A 54 9.14 -7.54 4.98
C ALA A 54 7.78 -6.95 5.37
N ALA A 55 7.60 -5.63 5.26
CA ALA A 55 6.34 -4.98 5.57
C ALA A 55 5.24 -5.42 4.60
N LEU A 56 5.53 -5.48 3.30
CA LEU A 56 4.55 -5.87 2.29
C LEU A 56 4.22 -7.36 2.36
N ARG A 57 5.19 -8.19 2.69
CA ARG A 57 4.97 -9.62 2.90
C ARG A 57 4.02 -9.87 4.07
N ALA A 58 4.07 -9.03 5.09
CA ALA A 58 3.13 -9.11 6.21
C ALA A 58 1.69 -8.81 5.79
N PHE A 59 1.48 -7.98 4.75
CA PHE A 59 0.16 -7.72 4.20
C PHE A 59 -0.31 -8.82 3.25
N TYR A 60 0.57 -9.30 2.36
CA TYR A 60 0.17 -10.26 1.34
C TYR A 60 1.36 -11.14 0.92
N GLU A 61 1.54 -12.24 1.61
CA GLU A 61 2.62 -13.20 1.36
C GLU A 61 2.60 -13.77 -0.07
N PRO A 62 1.42 -14.13 -0.64
CA PRO A 62 1.40 -14.78 -1.96
C PRO A 62 2.03 -13.96 -3.09
N ASP A 63 1.95 -12.62 -3.02
CA ASP A 63 2.49 -11.78 -4.10
C ASP A 63 2.80 -10.36 -3.62
N TRP A 64 3.65 -10.24 -2.60
CA TRP A 64 4.08 -8.95 -2.09
C TRP A 64 4.93 -8.17 -3.11
N VAL A 65 5.54 -8.85 -4.07
CA VAL A 65 6.32 -8.19 -5.13
C VAL A 65 5.42 -7.32 -6.01
N SER A 66 4.22 -7.80 -6.34
CA SER A 66 3.26 -7.00 -7.10
C SER A 66 2.79 -5.79 -6.31
N LEU A 67 2.62 -5.91 -4.99
CA LEU A 67 2.30 -4.75 -4.16
C LEU A 67 3.39 -3.69 -4.27
N ARG A 68 4.64 -4.08 -4.17
CA ARG A 68 5.77 -3.16 -4.28
C ARG A 68 5.75 -2.45 -5.64
N ARG A 69 5.56 -3.20 -6.72
CA ARG A 69 5.48 -2.64 -8.06
C ARG A 69 4.33 -1.63 -8.18
N HIS A 70 3.16 -1.99 -7.69
CA HIS A 70 1.99 -1.10 -7.74
C HIS A 70 2.22 0.19 -6.95
N LEU A 71 2.90 0.13 -5.79
CA LEU A 71 3.21 1.33 -5.01
C LEU A 71 4.10 2.30 -5.79
N ILE A 72 5.07 1.79 -6.54
CA ILE A 72 5.93 2.60 -7.38
C ILE A 72 5.15 3.12 -8.59
N ASP A 73 4.42 2.26 -9.29
CA ASP A 73 3.69 2.63 -10.51
C ASP A 73 2.62 3.68 -10.26
N THR A 74 1.99 3.68 -9.09
CA THR A 74 0.96 4.66 -8.74
C THR A 74 1.51 5.95 -8.17
N GLY A 75 2.83 6.03 -7.94
CA GLY A 75 3.44 7.22 -7.34
C GLY A 75 3.23 7.36 -5.85
N LEU A 76 2.79 6.30 -5.18
CA LEU A 76 2.64 6.32 -3.72
C LEU A 76 3.97 6.13 -3.01
N MET A 77 4.94 5.49 -3.68
CA MET A 77 6.32 5.40 -3.24
C MET A 77 7.27 5.67 -4.40
N ALA A 78 8.46 6.12 -4.07
CA ALA A 78 9.56 6.26 -5.01
C ALA A 78 10.74 5.42 -4.53
N ARG A 79 11.67 5.14 -5.44
CA ARG A 79 12.88 4.38 -5.10
C ARG A 79 14.09 4.95 -5.83
N GLU A 80 15.24 4.86 -5.18
CA GLU A 80 16.53 5.21 -5.79
C GLU A 80 17.62 4.52 -5.01
N ALA A 81 18.56 3.90 -5.73
CA ALA A 81 19.74 3.27 -5.14
C ALA A 81 19.40 2.27 -4.02
N GLY A 82 18.32 1.49 -4.18
CA GLY A 82 17.93 0.49 -3.21
C GLY A 82 17.17 1.00 -2.01
N LEU A 83 16.87 2.31 -1.97
CA LEU A 83 16.06 2.92 -0.92
C LEU A 83 14.69 3.28 -1.44
N TYR A 84 13.69 3.12 -0.59
CA TYR A 84 12.29 3.42 -0.89
C TYR A 84 11.75 4.44 0.10
N TRP A 85 10.90 5.36 -0.37
CA TRP A 85 10.25 6.33 0.51
C TRP A 85 8.84 6.64 0.00
N ARG A 86 8.00 7.03 0.94
CA ARG A 86 6.62 7.38 0.65
C ARG A 86 6.54 8.75 -0.01
N THR A 87 5.83 8.83 -1.15
CA THR A 87 5.65 10.07 -1.91
C THR A 87 4.19 10.48 -2.00
N GLY A 88 3.26 9.63 -1.58
CA GLY A 88 1.83 9.92 -1.70
C GLY A 88 1.02 9.18 -0.66
N GLY A 89 -0.29 9.15 -0.88
CA GLY A 89 -1.24 8.55 0.02
C GLY A 89 -1.78 9.55 1.04
N TYR A 90 -2.63 9.04 1.94
CA TYR A 90 -3.24 9.86 2.97
C TYR A 90 -2.23 10.27 4.04
N VAL A 91 -2.18 11.56 4.33
CA VAL A 91 -1.36 12.11 5.41
C VAL A 91 -2.30 12.87 6.33
N GLU A 92 -2.35 12.44 7.59
CA GLU A 92 -3.14 13.15 8.60
C GLU A 92 -2.37 14.39 9.06
N VAL A 93 -3.04 15.53 8.98
CA VAL A 93 -2.47 16.82 9.36
C VAL A 93 -3.08 17.27 10.67
#